data_9aa5615bbeb57c030732ce923f35888f
#
_entry.id   9aa5615bbeb57c030732ce923f35888f
#
_cell.length_a   1.000
_cell.length_b   1.000
_cell.length_c   1.000
_cell.angle_alpha   90.00
_cell.angle_beta   90.00
_cell.angle_gamma   90.00
#
_symmetry.space_group_name_H-M   'P 1'
#
loop_
_entity.id
_entity.type
_entity.pdbx_description
1 polymer ?
#
loop_
_entity_poly.entity_id
_entity_poly.type
_entity_poly.pdbx_seq_one_letter_code
_entity_poly.pdbx_strand_id
1 'polypeptide(L)'
;MKNFLVHDEKTKAEMLDYLNINSVEDLFKQIPDAVKTNSLNIENAVSEMETQKRIKSLAKKNKTEYISFLGGGVYNKFIPACIAQVAQRFEFLTAYTPYQPEISQGTLQVMYEFQSMICELTGMDISNATVYDAATASAEAVLMSVRITKKYKALVSNKINPQYKSVIKTYCWANSIEIEWFNDIPLNTSGYACVIIQNPDYYGEITDIKQVDTLLIAVVDISTLSVLKPPYEADIVAGDIQGLGIPMEYGGPHAGFIACREKYLRQIPGRLAGRTADADGNQAFCLTIQTREQHIKREKATSNICSNQALIGLCGTLYLSLLGKNGFYQAGYLSAKNAHELSKRLADKNIKTVNKNFFNEFTIEVKDADRFLANLKSKNVLGGIKIDDTHILVAATEMTTEDDINAYVENIPS
;
A
#
# COMPACT_ATOMS: atom_id res chain seq x y z
N MET A 1 -14.36 -19.93 -39.44
CA MET A 1 -14.05 -18.65 -38.74
C MET A 1 -12.64 -18.26 -39.19
N LYS A 2 -12.44 -17.08 -39.76
CA LYS A 2 -11.07 -16.64 -40.11
C LYS A 2 -10.33 -16.45 -38.76
N ASN A 3 -9.21 -17.16 -38.65
CA ASN A 3 -8.39 -17.03 -37.42
C ASN A 3 -7.92 -15.57 -37.31
N PHE A 4 -7.94 -15.04 -36.10
CA PHE A 4 -7.43 -13.70 -35.82
C PHE A 4 -5.88 -13.61 -36.01
N LEU A 5 -5.21 -14.74 -35.87
CA LEU A 5 -3.79 -14.87 -36.18
C LEU A 5 -3.58 -15.02 -37.69
N VAL A 6 -2.72 -14.18 -38.25
CA VAL A 6 -2.44 -14.11 -39.69
C VAL A 6 -1.59 -15.30 -40.18
N HIS A 7 -1.17 -16.20 -39.33
CA HIS A 7 -0.34 -17.35 -39.64
C HIS A 7 -1.20 -18.53 -40.11
N ASP A 8 -1.66 -18.47 -41.38
CA ASP A 8 -2.27 -19.62 -42.04
C ASP A 8 -1.16 -20.64 -42.45
N GLU A 9 -1.59 -21.84 -42.88
CA GLU A 9 -0.64 -22.92 -43.19
C GLU A 9 0.28 -22.55 -44.37
N LYS A 10 -0.21 -21.70 -45.29
CA LYS A 10 0.60 -21.24 -46.43
C LYS A 10 1.71 -20.30 -45.95
N THR A 11 1.37 -19.29 -45.18
CA THR A 11 2.33 -18.33 -44.61
C THR A 11 3.35 -19.05 -43.73
N LYS A 12 2.91 -20.03 -42.94
CA LYS A 12 3.78 -20.86 -42.10
C LYS A 12 4.76 -21.68 -42.93
N ALA A 13 4.30 -22.30 -44.03
CA ALA A 13 5.17 -23.02 -44.93
C ALA A 13 6.22 -22.10 -45.58
N GLU A 14 5.82 -20.91 -46.03
CA GLU A 14 6.76 -19.92 -46.57
C GLU A 14 7.81 -19.47 -45.56
N MET A 15 7.43 -19.32 -44.29
CA MET A 15 8.34 -18.99 -43.18
C MET A 15 9.34 -20.13 -42.91
N LEU A 16 8.92 -21.40 -42.90
CA LEU A 16 9.75 -22.55 -42.70
C LEU A 16 10.76 -22.72 -43.82
N ASP A 17 10.32 -22.55 -45.08
CA ASP A 17 11.14 -22.57 -46.27
C ASP A 17 12.23 -21.48 -46.23
N TYR A 18 11.84 -20.25 -45.92
CA TYR A 18 12.79 -19.13 -45.74
C TYR A 18 13.85 -19.40 -44.69
N LEU A 19 13.47 -20.06 -43.58
CA LEU A 19 14.41 -20.44 -42.52
C LEU A 19 15.21 -21.73 -42.82
N ASN A 20 14.89 -22.40 -43.91
CA ASN A 20 15.45 -23.67 -44.32
C ASN A 20 15.34 -24.76 -43.24
N ILE A 21 14.11 -24.86 -42.65
CA ILE A 21 13.75 -25.86 -41.62
C ILE A 21 12.46 -26.56 -42.02
N ASN A 22 12.25 -27.78 -41.52
CA ASN A 22 11.09 -28.59 -41.92
C ASN A 22 9.87 -28.42 -41.00
N SER A 23 10.11 -28.00 -39.78
CA SER A 23 9.08 -27.86 -38.74
C SER A 23 9.38 -26.76 -37.73
N VAL A 24 8.36 -26.31 -37.00
CA VAL A 24 8.55 -25.37 -35.88
C VAL A 24 9.39 -25.99 -34.77
N GLU A 25 9.33 -27.31 -34.59
CA GLU A 25 10.12 -28.09 -33.64
C GLU A 25 11.60 -27.97 -33.88
N ASP A 26 12.01 -27.77 -35.14
CA ASP A 26 13.43 -27.59 -35.51
C ASP A 26 14.06 -26.34 -34.86
N LEU A 27 13.24 -25.33 -34.54
CA LEU A 27 13.69 -24.13 -33.81
C LEU A 27 14.12 -24.42 -32.38
N PHE A 28 13.70 -25.55 -31.82
CA PHE A 28 13.97 -25.96 -30.44
C PHE A 28 15.03 -27.05 -30.32
N LYS A 29 15.76 -27.37 -31.40
CA LYS A 29 16.83 -28.39 -31.42
C LYS A 29 17.96 -28.13 -30.42
N GLN A 30 18.22 -26.84 -30.09
CA GLN A 30 19.22 -26.48 -29.07
C GLN A 30 18.80 -26.81 -27.63
N ILE A 31 17.50 -27.08 -27.37
CA ILE A 31 17.03 -27.45 -26.06
C ILE A 31 17.26 -28.96 -25.87
N PRO A 32 17.98 -29.39 -24.82
CA PRO A 32 18.21 -30.82 -24.55
C PRO A 32 16.86 -31.55 -24.32
N ASP A 33 16.73 -32.75 -24.86
CA ASP A 33 15.52 -33.55 -24.77
C ASP A 33 15.14 -33.88 -23.30
N ALA A 34 16.10 -33.98 -22.43
CA ALA A 34 15.86 -34.23 -20.99
C ALA A 34 15.07 -33.11 -20.27
N VAL A 35 15.04 -31.90 -20.83
CA VAL A 35 14.29 -30.73 -20.25
C VAL A 35 13.08 -30.33 -21.10
N LYS A 36 12.85 -31.03 -22.23
CA LYS A 36 11.65 -30.81 -23.02
C LYS A 36 10.44 -31.53 -22.37
N THR A 37 9.31 -30.88 -22.36
CA THR A 37 8.03 -31.54 -22.02
C THR A 37 7.15 -31.61 -23.27
N ASN A 38 6.60 -32.78 -23.54
CA ASN A 38 5.70 -32.99 -24.67
C ASN A 38 4.23 -32.72 -24.33
N SER A 39 3.93 -32.53 -23.06
CA SER A 39 2.58 -32.21 -22.56
C SER A 39 2.62 -31.42 -21.29
N LEU A 40 1.68 -30.54 -21.13
CA LEU A 40 1.44 -29.84 -19.86
C LEU A 40 0.37 -30.60 -19.08
N ASN A 41 0.59 -30.78 -17.77
CA ASN A 41 -0.42 -31.37 -16.89
C ASN A 41 -1.45 -30.30 -16.49
N ILE A 42 -2.21 -29.84 -17.47
CA ILE A 42 -3.32 -28.88 -17.30
C ILE A 42 -4.60 -29.47 -17.90
N GLU A 43 -5.72 -29.14 -17.29
CA GLU A 43 -7.03 -29.58 -17.80
C GLU A 43 -7.29 -29.02 -19.21
N ASN A 44 -8.07 -29.74 -20.00
CA ASN A 44 -8.52 -29.27 -21.29
C ASN A 44 -9.35 -27.97 -21.15
N ALA A 45 -9.30 -27.14 -22.16
CA ALA A 45 -10.13 -25.96 -22.24
C ALA A 45 -11.63 -26.31 -22.14
N VAL A 46 -12.36 -25.53 -21.36
CA VAL A 46 -13.81 -25.66 -21.22
C VAL A 46 -14.50 -24.41 -21.82
N SER A 47 -15.80 -24.49 -22.01
CA SER A 47 -16.58 -23.34 -22.52
C SER A 47 -16.59 -22.18 -21.51
N GLU A 48 -16.82 -20.96 -22.00
CA GLU A 48 -16.99 -19.78 -21.14
C GLU A 48 -18.08 -19.98 -20.11
N MET A 49 -19.23 -20.54 -20.51
CA MET A 49 -20.35 -20.83 -19.62
C MET A 49 -19.92 -21.78 -18.48
N GLU A 50 -19.12 -22.80 -18.79
CA GLU A 50 -18.62 -23.77 -17.83
C GLU A 50 -17.59 -23.15 -16.90
N THR A 51 -16.70 -22.31 -17.45
CA THR A 51 -15.73 -21.51 -16.67
C THR A 51 -16.45 -20.60 -15.68
N GLN A 52 -17.47 -19.84 -16.13
CA GLN A 52 -18.26 -19.00 -15.23
C GLN A 52 -18.91 -19.79 -14.11
N LYS A 53 -19.47 -20.99 -14.42
CA LYS A 53 -20.10 -21.86 -13.42
C LYS A 53 -19.09 -22.34 -12.38
N ARG A 54 -17.90 -22.76 -12.83
CA ARG A 54 -16.79 -23.18 -11.93
C ARG A 54 -16.34 -22.02 -11.02
N ILE A 55 -16.06 -20.83 -11.59
CA ILE A 55 -15.63 -19.66 -10.83
C ILE A 55 -16.69 -19.20 -9.83
N LYS A 56 -17.97 -19.13 -10.24
CA LYS A 56 -19.08 -18.82 -9.32
C LYS A 56 -19.20 -19.84 -8.19
N SER A 57 -18.95 -21.12 -8.47
CA SER A 57 -18.94 -22.17 -7.43
C SER A 57 -17.79 -21.98 -6.42
N LEU A 58 -16.61 -21.58 -6.88
CA LEU A 58 -15.48 -21.24 -6.02
C LEU A 58 -15.78 -19.98 -5.19
N ALA A 59 -16.30 -18.92 -5.82
CA ALA A 59 -16.66 -17.69 -5.14
C ALA A 59 -17.66 -17.90 -4.00
N LYS A 60 -18.64 -18.79 -4.17
CA LYS A 60 -19.63 -19.13 -3.13
C LYS A 60 -19.02 -19.82 -1.90
N LYS A 61 -17.78 -20.30 -1.95
CA LYS A 61 -17.09 -20.87 -0.78
C LYS A 61 -16.56 -19.77 0.16
N ASN A 62 -16.43 -18.54 -0.34
CA ASN A 62 -16.04 -17.40 0.49
C ASN A 62 -17.23 -17.00 1.38
N LYS A 63 -16.94 -16.80 2.65
CA LYS A 63 -17.88 -16.23 3.60
C LYS A 63 -17.70 -14.73 3.62
N THR A 64 -18.64 -13.98 3.05
CA THR A 64 -18.59 -12.52 2.92
C THR A 64 -19.45 -11.77 3.93
N GLU A 65 -20.19 -12.49 4.77
CA GLU A 65 -21.19 -11.92 5.69
C GLU A 65 -20.66 -11.70 7.11
N TYR A 66 -19.33 -11.63 7.27
CA TYR A 66 -18.74 -11.34 8.55
C TYR A 66 -18.80 -9.85 8.87
N ILE A 67 -19.22 -9.51 10.09
CA ILE A 67 -18.95 -8.22 10.70
C ILE A 67 -17.45 -8.20 11.05
N SER A 68 -16.71 -7.21 10.55
CA SER A 68 -15.26 -7.20 10.64
C SER A 68 -14.72 -6.06 11.48
N PHE A 69 -13.93 -6.40 12.49
CA PHE A 69 -13.13 -5.49 13.30
C PHE A 69 -11.62 -5.73 13.08
N LEU A 70 -11.27 -6.26 11.91
CA LEU A 70 -9.88 -6.44 11.50
C LEU A 70 -9.29 -5.10 11.07
N GLY A 71 -7.97 -4.97 11.28
CA GLY A 71 -7.19 -3.81 10.90
C GLY A 71 -5.75 -4.20 10.54
N GLY A 72 -4.77 -3.67 11.29
CA GLY A 72 -3.35 -4.00 11.10
C GLY A 72 -2.74 -3.33 9.87
N GLY A 73 -3.28 -2.17 9.46
CA GLY A 73 -2.83 -1.37 8.32
C GLY A 73 -3.70 -1.50 7.08
N VAL A 74 -4.75 -2.33 7.10
CA VAL A 74 -5.74 -2.48 6.01
C VAL A 74 -7.14 -2.44 6.63
N TYR A 75 -7.98 -1.53 6.15
CA TYR A 75 -9.24 -1.24 6.80
C TYR A 75 -10.40 -1.23 5.80
N ASN A 76 -11.58 -1.70 6.25
CA ASN A 76 -12.82 -1.57 5.50
C ASN A 76 -13.31 -0.12 5.60
N LYS A 77 -13.12 0.66 4.54
CA LYS A 77 -13.48 2.07 4.45
C LYS A 77 -14.60 2.28 3.42
N PHE A 78 -15.36 3.36 3.57
CA PHE A 78 -16.35 3.75 2.57
C PHE A 78 -15.68 4.21 1.27
N ILE A 79 -16.11 3.63 0.16
CA ILE A 79 -15.59 3.94 -1.17
C ILE A 79 -16.72 4.54 -2.02
N PRO A 80 -16.66 5.83 -2.39
CA PRO A 80 -17.63 6.43 -3.29
C PRO A 80 -17.71 5.68 -4.64
N ALA A 81 -18.91 5.33 -5.09
CA ALA A 81 -19.13 4.52 -6.29
C ALA A 81 -18.51 5.10 -7.58
N CYS A 82 -18.39 6.42 -7.66
CA CYS A 82 -17.81 7.08 -8.84
C CYS A 82 -16.30 6.83 -8.99
N ILE A 83 -15.57 6.47 -7.93
CA ILE A 83 -14.13 6.16 -8.01
C ILE A 83 -13.90 5.00 -8.99
N ALA A 84 -14.62 3.88 -8.81
CA ALA A 84 -14.50 2.73 -9.70
C ALA A 84 -14.90 3.07 -11.15
N GLN A 85 -15.91 3.91 -11.32
CA GLN A 85 -16.36 4.36 -12.64
C GLN A 85 -15.30 5.15 -13.39
N VAL A 86 -14.63 6.10 -12.69
CA VAL A 86 -13.56 6.90 -13.30
C VAL A 86 -12.31 6.06 -13.54
N ALA A 87 -11.92 5.20 -12.58
CA ALA A 87 -10.75 4.33 -12.71
C ALA A 87 -10.86 3.34 -13.89
N GLN A 88 -12.08 2.97 -14.29
CA GLN A 88 -12.33 2.08 -15.43
C GLN A 88 -12.37 2.79 -16.79
N ARG A 89 -12.24 4.11 -16.85
CA ARG A 89 -12.16 4.83 -18.13
C ARG A 89 -10.87 4.47 -18.86
N PHE A 90 -10.95 4.29 -20.16
CA PHE A 90 -9.81 3.88 -21.00
C PHE A 90 -8.61 4.78 -20.87
N GLU A 91 -8.83 6.09 -20.71
CA GLU A 91 -7.79 7.11 -20.59
C GLU A 91 -6.87 6.86 -19.40
N PHE A 92 -7.39 6.22 -18.33
CA PHE A 92 -6.63 5.87 -17.12
C PHE A 92 -6.30 4.39 -17.04
N LEU A 93 -7.28 3.50 -17.31
CA LEU A 93 -7.12 2.05 -17.14
C LEU A 93 -6.01 1.47 -18.03
N THR A 94 -5.89 1.95 -19.27
CA THR A 94 -4.89 1.49 -20.22
C THR A 94 -3.60 2.31 -20.21
N ALA A 95 -3.53 3.37 -19.40
CA ALA A 95 -2.33 4.18 -19.26
C ALA A 95 -1.19 3.37 -18.64
N TYR A 96 0.00 3.51 -19.22
CA TYR A 96 1.22 2.94 -18.68
C TYR A 96 2.12 4.08 -18.16
N THR A 97 3.41 4.00 -18.33
CA THR A 97 4.30 5.08 -17.90
C THR A 97 4.17 6.30 -18.82
N PRO A 98 3.86 7.49 -18.27
CA PRO A 98 3.61 8.69 -19.06
C PRO A 98 4.92 9.38 -19.47
N TYR A 99 5.78 8.69 -20.25
CA TYR A 99 7.06 9.25 -20.69
C TYR A 99 6.90 10.35 -21.74
N GLN A 100 5.85 10.27 -22.55
CA GLN A 100 5.55 11.26 -23.57
C GLN A 100 4.50 12.25 -23.05
N PRO A 101 4.92 13.44 -22.58
CA PRO A 101 3.98 14.40 -21.99
C PRO A 101 2.91 14.87 -22.96
N GLU A 102 3.21 14.88 -24.27
CA GLU A 102 2.29 15.34 -25.33
C GLU A 102 0.97 14.56 -25.38
N ILE A 103 0.99 13.28 -25.00
CA ILE A 103 -0.19 12.39 -25.04
C ILE A 103 -0.62 11.93 -23.64
N SER A 104 0.02 12.40 -22.59
CA SER A 104 -0.17 11.90 -21.23
C SER A 104 -0.53 12.97 -20.21
N GLN A 105 -1.01 14.13 -20.65
CA GLN A 105 -1.25 15.29 -19.77
C GLN A 105 -2.21 14.97 -18.63
N GLY A 106 -3.32 14.24 -18.90
CA GLY A 106 -4.28 13.87 -17.85
C GLY A 106 -3.67 12.98 -16.77
N THR A 107 -2.89 11.97 -17.15
CA THR A 107 -2.20 11.10 -16.19
C THR A 107 -1.14 11.85 -15.39
N LEU A 108 -0.36 12.70 -16.04
CA LEU A 108 0.67 13.51 -15.37
C LEU A 108 0.06 14.54 -14.42
N GLN A 109 -1.07 15.15 -14.79
CA GLN A 109 -1.82 16.04 -13.92
C GLN A 109 -2.29 15.33 -12.67
N VAL A 110 -2.90 14.14 -12.80
CA VAL A 110 -3.33 13.32 -11.65
C VAL A 110 -2.16 13.00 -10.74
N MET A 111 -1.00 12.61 -11.30
CA MET A 111 0.20 12.36 -10.49
C MET A 111 0.64 13.61 -9.72
N TYR A 112 0.62 14.77 -10.35
CA TYR A 112 0.97 16.05 -9.71
C TYR A 112 -0.03 16.42 -8.61
N GLU A 113 -1.33 16.27 -8.86
CA GLU A 113 -2.39 16.52 -7.89
C GLU A 113 -2.28 15.58 -6.69
N PHE A 114 -2.03 14.27 -6.93
CA PHE A 114 -1.74 13.30 -5.87
C PHE A 114 -0.58 13.76 -4.99
N GLN A 115 0.56 14.11 -5.59
CA GLN A 115 1.73 14.60 -4.86
C GLN A 115 1.40 15.82 -4.00
N SER A 116 0.64 16.75 -4.54
CA SER A 116 0.24 17.99 -3.85
C SER A 116 -0.65 17.67 -2.64
N MET A 117 -1.63 16.76 -2.80
CA MET A 117 -2.52 16.34 -1.71
C MET A 117 -1.75 15.62 -0.59
N ILE A 118 -0.80 14.76 -0.94
CA ILE A 118 0.06 14.10 0.06
C ILE A 118 0.93 15.13 0.80
N CYS A 119 1.49 16.11 0.11
CA CYS A 119 2.24 17.21 0.75
C CYS A 119 1.36 17.98 1.75
N GLU A 120 0.15 18.36 1.36
CA GLU A 120 -0.79 19.07 2.24
C GLU A 120 -1.16 18.24 3.48
N LEU A 121 -1.42 16.94 3.33
CA LEU A 121 -1.79 16.06 4.42
C LEU A 121 -0.61 15.80 5.38
N THR A 122 0.59 15.64 4.85
CA THR A 122 1.77 15.26 5.65
C THR A 122 2.56 16.47 6.19
N GLY A 123 2.32 17.67 5.66
CA GLY A 123 3.11 18.85 5.95
C GLY A 123 4.54 18.79 5.40
N MET A 124 4.78 17.96 4.37
CA MET A 124 6.04 17.86 3.66
C MET A 124 6.04 18.70 2.39
N ASP A 125 7.25 19.04 1.91
CA ASP A 125 7.40 19.95 0.76
C ASP A 125 7.28 19.18 -0.57
N ILE A 126 7.69 17.91 -0.60
CA ILE A 126 7.76 17.07 -1.81
C ILE A 126 7.17 15.71 -1.51
N SER A 127 6.40 15.15 -2.46
CA SER A 127 5.95 13.76 -2.46
C SER A 127 6.23 13.12 -3.81
N ASN A 128 6.52 11.81 -3.82
CA ASN A 128 6.54 11.02 -5.05
C ASN A 128 5.12 10.69 -5.53
N ALA A 129 5.03 10.17 -6.74
CA ALA A 129 3.76 9.83 -7.38
C ALA A 129 3.27 8.40 -7.06
N THR A 130 3.69 7.80 -6.03
CA THR A 130 3.46 6.48 -5.43
C THR A 130 4.65 5.52 -5.52
N VAL A 131 4.64 4.57 -4.60
CA VAL A 131 5.38 3.31 -4.62
C VAL A 131 4.40 2.16 -4.41
N TYR A 132 4.87 0.91 -4.22
CA TYR A 132 3.98 -0.26 -4.20
C TYR A 132 3.06 -0.32 -2.98
N ASP A 133 3.60 -0.08 -1.79
CA ASP A 133 2.90 -0.11 -0.50
C ASP A 133 3.70 0.60 0.60
N ALA A 134 3.15 0.68 1.82
CA ALA A 134 3.85 1.30 2.95
C ALA A 134 5.10 0.53 3.39
N ALA A 135 5.14 -0.78 3.24
CA ALA A 135 6.31 -1.58 3.59
C ALA A 135 7.49 -1.22 2.68
N THR A 136 7.25 -1.16 1.37
CA THR A 136 8.21 -0.70 0.37
C THR A 136 8.60 0.76 0.61
N ALA A 137 7.61 1.65 0.88
CA ALA A 137 7.87 3.05 1.18
C ALA A 137 8.79 3.21 2.40
N SER A 138 8.54 2.44 3.46
CA SER A 138 9.35 2.46 4.69
C SER A 138 10.78 1.99 4.42
N ALA A 139 10.95 0.90 3.68
CA ALA A 139 12.28 0.37 3.33
C ALA A 139 13.06 1.35 2.43
N GLU A 140 12.42 1.90 1.41
CA GLU A 140 13.02 2.90 0.51
C GLU A 140 13.37 4.21 1.25
N ALA A 141 12.59 4.62 2.25
CA ALA A 141 12.91 5.77 3.09
C ALA A 141 14.18 5.53 3.92
N VAL A 142 14.38 4.30 4.42
CA VAL A 142 15.65 3.90 5.09
C VAL A 142 16.81 3.95 4.09
N LEU A 143 16.68 3.37 2.90
CA LEU A 143 17.71 3.45 1.86
C LEU A 143 18.02 4.89 1.45
N MET A 144 16.99 5.73 1.34
CA MET A 144 17.13 7.17 1.07
C MET A 144 17.96 7.85 2.17
N SER A 145 17.70 7.54 3.43
CA SER A 145 18.43 8.09 4.56
C SER A 145 19.90 7.69 4.56
N VAL A 146 20.21 6.44 4.20
CA VAL A 146 21.58 5.96 4.02
C VAL A 146 22.29 6.71 2.89
N ARG A 147 21.61 6.96 1.77
CA ARG A 147 22.18 7.75 0.66
C ARG A 147 22.49 9.20 1.05
N ILE A 148 21.65 9.80 1.90
CA ILE A 148 21.82 11.17 2.39
C ILE A 148 22.96 11.26 3.41
N THR A 149 22.94 10.41 4.44
CA THR A 149 23.84 10.51 5.59
C THR A 149 25.17 9.79 5.41
N LYS A 150 25.26 8.83 4.45
CA LYS A 150 26.38 7.92 4.23
C LYS A 150 26.69 7.03 5.45
N LYS A 151 25.71 6.84 6.33
CA LYS A 151 25.79 5.91 7.46
C LYS A 151 25.03 4.64 7.13
N TYR A 152 25.55 3.49 7.48
CA TYR A 152 25.00 2.18 7.12
C TYR A 152 24.40 1.45 8.33
N LYS A 153 23.78 2.23 9.22
CA LYS A 153 23.08 1.72 10.39
C LYS A 153 21.75 2.45 10.57
N ALA A 154 20.65 1.72 10.67
CA ALA A 154 19.31 2.26 10.89
C ALA A 154 18.78 1.89 12.28
N LEU A 155 18.12 2.81 12.95
CA LEU A 155 17.45 2.59 14.22
C LEU A 155 15.94 2.43 13.96
N VAL A 156 15.38 1.25 14.22
CA VAL A 156 14.02 0.85 13.82
C VAL A 156 13.18 0.51 15.04
N SER A 157 12.00 1.14 15.16
CA SER A 157 11.08 0.86 16.27
C SER A 157 10.56 -0.59 16.24
N ASN A 158 10.53 -1.24 17.41
CA ASN A 158 9.86 -2.54 17.58
C ASN A 158 8.35 -2.47 17.37
N LYS A 159 7.76 -1.28 17.40
CA LYS A 159 6.33 -1.05 17.32
C LYS A 159 5.84 -0.77 15.88
N ILE A 160 6.71 -0.90 14.86
CA ILE A 160 6.32 -0.86 13.45
C ILE A 160 5.59 -2.16 13.08
N ASN A 161 4.66 -2.08 12.13
CA ASN A 161 3.95 -3.23 11.58
C ASN A 161 4.91 -4.40 11.27
N PRO A 162 4.63 -5.63 11.73
CA PRO A 162 5.52 -6.79 11.55
C PRO A 162 5.86 -7.08 10.08
N GLN A 163 4.94 -6.85 9.16
CA GLN A 163 5.19 -7.03 7.73
C GLN A 163 6.17 -5.98 7.21
N TYR A 164 6.04 -4.71 7.64
CA TYR A 164 6.99 -3.65 7.27
C TYR A 164 8.39 -3.95 7.81
N LYS A 165 8.50 -4.46 9.04
CA LYS A 165 9.78 -4.95 9.60
C LYS A 165 10.44 -5.99 8.70
N SER A 166 9.66 -6.94 8.18
CA SER A 166 10.17 -8.00 7.31
C SER A 166 10.75 -7.43 6.00
N VAL A 167 10.05 -6.50 5.38
CA VAL A 167 10.50 -5.83 4.14
C VAL A 167 11.73 -4.95 4.42
N ILE A 168 11.73 -4.14 5.49
CA ILE A 168 12.89 -3.33 5.90
C ILE A 168 14.11 -4.22 6.11
N LYS A 169 13.97 -5.37 6.81
CA LYS A 169 15.06 -6.34 7.00
C LYS A 169 15.63 -6.82 5.68
N THR A 170 14.77 -7.19 4.73
CA THR A 170 15.19 -7.70 3.41
C THR A 170 15.98 -6.65 2.63
N TYR A 171 15.47 -5.41 2.58
CA TYR A 171 16.13 -4.32 1.88
C TYR A 171 17.46 -3.92 2.53
N CYS A 172 17.50 -3.86 3.87
CA CYS A 172 18.71 -3.54 4.61
C CYS A 172 19.76 -4.64 4.45
N TRP A 173 19.37 -5.91 4.55
CA TRP A 173 20.26 -7.04 4.31
C TRP A 173 20.90 -6.99 2.92
N ALA A 174 20.11 -6.76 1.88
CA ALA A 174 20.58 -6.69 0.49
C ALA A 174 21.56 -5.52 0.26
N ASN A 175 21.51 -4.49 1.09
CA ASN A 175 22.36 -3.29 0.98
C ASN A 175 23.41 -3.19 2.08
N SER A 176 23.65 -4.26 2.85
CA SER A 176 24.63 -4.29 3.96
C SER A 176 24.41 -3.19 5.01
N ILE A 177 23.14 -2.89 5.33
CA ILE A 177 22.75 -1.91 6.33
C ILE A 177 22.44 -2.65 7.62
N GLU A 178 23.10 -2.28 8.71
CA GLU A 178 22.84 -2.79 10.05
C GLU A 178 21.51 -2.22 10.58
N ILE A 179 20.69 -3.05 11.23
CA ILE A 179 19.47 -2.63 11.89
C ILE A 179 19.63 -2.83 13.40
N GLU A 180 19.40 -1.77 14.15
CA GLU A 180 19.20 -1.82 15.60
C GLU A 180 17.74 -1.57 15.93
N TRP A 181 17.16 -2.43 16.78
CA TRP A 181 15.75 -2.35 17.19
C TRP A 181 15.64 -1.66 18.54
N PHE A 182 14.63 -0.81 18.68
CA PHE A 182 14.38 -0.12 19.94
C PHE A 182 12.90 -0.14 20.35
N ASN A 183 12.65 -0.01 21.67
CA ASN A 183 11.32 0.28 22.23
C ASN A 183 11.19 1.77 22.54
N ASP A 184 12.21 2.37 23.08
CA ASP A 184 12.31 3.80 23.38
C ASP A 184 13.50 4.40 22.63
N ILE A 185 13.31 5.58 22.03
CA ILE A 185 14.35 6.26 21.24
C ILE A 185 15.54 6.58 22.17
N PRO A 186 16.77 6.15 21.82
CA PRO A 186 17.97 6.49 22.59
C PRO A 186 18.23 7.99 22.60
N LEU A 187 18.88 8.49 23.66
CA LEU A 187 19.25 9.90 23.81
C LEU A 187 20.19 10.39 22.70
N ASN A 188 21.05 9.53 22.19
CA ASN A 188 21.98 9.86 21.10
C ASN A 188 21.69 8.99 19.88
N THR A 189 21.26 9.62 18.81
CA THR A 189 20.96 8.98 17.51
C THR A 189 21.94 9.38 16.40
N SER A 190 22.96 10.17 16.71
CA SER A 190 23.89 10.71 15.72
C SER A 190 24.69 9.66 14.92
N GLY A 191 24.82 8.42 15.44
CA GLY A 191 25.52 7.32 14.78
C GLY A 191 24.71 6.62 13.68
N TYR A 192 23.41 6.87 13.58
CA TYR A 192 22.51 6.18 12.67
C TYR A 192 22.22 7.01 11.41
N ALA A 193 21.83 6.34 10.32
CA ALA A 193 21.32 6.99 9.11
C ALA A 193 19.96 7.62 9.36
N CYS A 194 19.12 6.93 10.11
CA CYS A 194 17.78 7.37 10.46
C CYS A 194 17.29 6.71 11.75
N VAL A 195 16.26 7.33 12.33
CA VAL A 195 15.32 6.72 13.25
C VAL A 195 14.00 6.54 12.48
N ILE A 196 13.42 5.35 12.49
CA ILE A 196 12.12 5.10 11.88
C ILE A 196 11.10 4.65 12.93
N ILE A 197 9.96 5.33 12.98
CA ILE A 197 8.83 5.07 13.86
C ILE A 197 7.55 4.95 13.04
N GLN A 198 6.54 4.29 13.59
CA GLN A 198 5.16 4.32 13.07
C GLN A 198 4.28 5.05 14.07
N ASN A 199 3.38 5.94 13.59
CA ASN A 199 2.47 6.68 14.45
C ASN A 199 1.12 6.93 13.76
N PRO A 200 -0.02 6.41 14.30
CA PRO A 200 -0.08 5.46 15.42
C PRO A 200 0.79 4.21 15.19
N ASP A 201 1.32 3.63 16.26
CA ASP A 201 2.11 2.40 16.15
C ASP A 201 1.22 1.20 15.77
N TYR A 202 1.84 0.05 15.47
CA TYR A 202 1.10 -1.16 15.06
C TYR A 202 0.07 -1.62 16.10
N TYR A 203 0.29 -1.31 17.36
CA TYR A 203 -0.60 -1.69 18.46
C TYR A 203 -1.68 -0.65 18.73
N GLY A 204 -1.72 0.42 17.94
CA GLY A 204 -2.72 1.48 17.99
C GLY A 204 -2.34 2.70 18.84
N GLU A 205 -1.18 2.70 19.53
CA GLU A 205 -0.81 3.82 20.40
C GLU A 205 -0.35 5.04 19.60
N ILE A 206 -0.92 6.20 19.93
CA ILE A 206 -0.48 7.49 19.41
C ILE A 206 0.56 8.06 20.37
N THR A 207 1.73 8.40 19.85
CA THR A 207 2.81 9.01 20.62
C THR A 207 3.25 10.35 20.03
N ASP A 208 3.74 11.25 20.87
CA ASP A 208 4.34 12.48 20.41
C ASP A 208 5.64 12.22 19.65
N ILE A 209 5.71 12.71 18.43
CA ILE A 209 6.91 12.62 17.60
C ILE A 209 7.87 13.72 18.05
N LYS A 210 9.10 13.34 18.42
CA LYS A 210 10.14 14.25 18.87
C LYS A 210 11.30 14.30 17.89
N GLN A 211 11.94 15.42 17.76
CA GLN A 211 13.18 15.56 16.99
C GLN A 211 14.28 14.66 17.52
N VAL A 212 15.15 14.20 16.64
CA VAL A 212 16.31 13.34 16.90
C VAL A 212 17.56 13.93 16.24
N ASP A 213 18.77 13.44 16.61
CA ASP A 213 20.04 13.97 16.09
C ASP A 213 20.41 13.43 14.69
N THR A 214 19.48 12.75 14.03
CA THR A 214 19.64 12.21 12.67
C THR A 214 18.34 12.36 11.88
N LEU A 215 18.21 11.75 10.71
CA LEU A 215 16.95 11.80 9.94
C LEU A 215 15.85 11.03 10.67
N LEU A 216 14.70 11.65 10.80
CA LEU A 216 13.50 11.03 11.36
C LEU A 216 12.54 10.64 10.23
N ILE A 217 12.19 9.35 10.17
CA ILE A 217 11.18 8.79 9.29
C ILE A 217 9.93 8.50 10.12
N ALA A 218 8.80 9.11 9.77
CA ALA A 218 7.50 8.79 10.33
C ALA A 218 6.71 7.94 9.33
N VAL A 219 6.32 6.73 9.73
CA VAL A 219 5.40 5.88 8.97
C VAL A 219 3.98 6.14 9.46
N VAL A 220 3.06 6.45 8.55
CA VAL A 220 1.69 6.83 8.88
C VAL A 220 0.66 6.07 8.04
N ASP A 221 -0.49 5.78 8.61
CA ASP A 221 -1.71 5.58 7.83
C ASP A 221 -2.25 6.95 7.45
N ILE A 222 -2.35 7.22 6.16
CA ILE A 222 -2.76 8.54 5.65
C ILE A 222 -4.15 8.95 6.14
N SER A 223 -5.06 8.01 6.42
CA SER A 223 -6.41 8.30 6.90
C SER A 223 -6.41 8.92 8.31
N THR A 224 -5.37 8.67 9.11
CA THR A 224 -5.23 9.25 10.45
C THR A 224 -5.01 10.75 10.42
N LEU A 225 -4.39 11.26 9.34
CA LEU A 225 -4.12 12.69 9.14
C LEU A 225 -5.39 13.51 8.85
N SER A 226 -6.55 12.85 8.74
CA SER A 226 -7.86 13.53 8.71
C SER A 226 -8.18 14.25 10.02
N VAL A 227 -7.66 13.78 11.16
CA VAL A 227 -7.90 14.31 12.51
C VAL A 227 -6.62 14.49 13.33
N LEU A 228 -5.56 13.73 13.06
CA LEU A 228 -4.30 13.88 13.77
C LEU A 228 -3.43 14.97 13.14
N LYS A 229 -2.58 15.57 13.98
CA LYS A 229 -1.59 16.54 13.52
C LYS A 229 -0.58 15.88 12.57
N PRO A 230 -0.24 16.51 11.43
CA PRO A 230 0.83 16.03 10.57
C PRO A 230 2.17 15.91 11.31
N PRO A 231 3.04 14.97 10.93
CA PRO A 231 4.33 14.72 11.61
C PRO A 231 5.39 15.76 11.20
N TYR A 232 5.17 17.02 11.56
CA TYR A 232 6.05 18.15 11.16
C TYR A 232 7.50 18.01 11.63
N GLU A 233 7.76 17.22 12.65
CA GLU A 233 9.09 16.95 13.20
C GLU A 233 9.90 15.98 12.32
N ALA A 234 9.25 15.24 11.42
CA ALA A 234 9.89 14.27 10.53
C ALA A 234 10.61 14.97 9.36
N ASP A 235 11.71 14.35 8.92
CA ASP A 235 12.41 14.69 7.67
C ASP A 235 11.77 13.99 6.46
N ILE A 236 11.27 12.76 6.69
CA ILE A 236 10.65 11.90 5.69
C ILE A 236 9.38 11.31 6.29
N VAL A 237 8.31 11.31 5.53
CA VAL A 237 7.06 10.62 5.85
C VAL A 237 6.81 9.54 4.82
N ALA A 238 6.55 8.32 5.28
CA ALA A 238 6.20 7.19 4.44
C ALA A 238 4.85 6.63 4.89
N GLY A 239 4.09 6.01 4.00
CA GLY A 239 2.81 5.46 4.40
C GLY A 239 2.08 4.75 3.27
N ASP A 240 0.86 4.30 3.57
CA ASP A 240 -0.08 3.69 2.64
C ASP A 240 -1.28 4.59 2.40
N ILE A 241 -1.86 4.49 1.22
CA ILE A 241 -3.07 5.23 0.84
C ILE A 241 -4.31 4.35 0.74
N GLN A 242 -4.28 3.10 1.24
CA GLN A 242 -5.42 2.19 1.19
C GLN A 242 -6.69 2.82 1.77
N GLY A 243 -6.56 3.60 2.85
CA GLY A 243 -7.68 4.33 3.46
C GLY A 243 -8.28 5.45 2.60
N LEU A 244 -7.74 5.77 1.43
CA LEU A 244 -8.23 6.78 0.50
C LEU A 244 -9.06 6.17 -0.64
N GLY A 245 -10.09 5.41 -0.31
CA GLY A 245 -11.03 4.88 -1.29
C GLY A 245 -10.52 3.70 -2.11
N ILE A 246 -9.61 2.90 -1.55
CA ILE A 246 -9.06 1.71 -2.18
C ILE A 246 -9.63 0.48 -1.48
N PRO A 247 -10.22 -0.48 -2.22
CA PRO A 247 -10.77 -1.70 -1.63
C PRO A 247 -9.65 -2.60 -1.08
N MET A 248 -10.00 -3.46 -0.12
CA MET A 248 -9.05 -4.40 0.49
C MET A 248 -8.60 -5.51 -0.48
N GLU A 249 -9.50 -5.99 -1.35
CA GLU A 249 -9.31 -6.95 -2.47
C GLU A 249 -8.28 -8.05 -2.20
N TYR A 250 -8.45 -8.76 -1.09
CA TYR A 250 -7.57 -9.90 -0.70
C TYR A 250 -6.08 -9.54 -0.55
N GLY A 251 -5.76 -8.28 -0.29
CA GLY A 251 -4.39 -7.82 -0.06
C GLY A 251 -3.82 -6.88 -1.12
N GLY A 252 -4.64 -6.37 -1.98
CA GLY A 252 -4.20 -5.37 -2.95
C GLY A 252 -4.90 -5.40 -4.32
N PRO A 253 -4.51 -4.50 -5.23
CA PRO A 253 -3.34 -3.63 -5.16
C PRO A 253 -3.49 -2.51 -4.13
N HIS A 254 -2.37 -2.16 -3.48
CA HIS A 254 -2.25 -0.98 -2.62
C HIS A 254 -1.36 0.07 -3.30
N ALA A 255 -1.13 1.21 -2.64
CA ALA A 255 -0.10 2.15 -3.03
C ALA A 255 0.51 2.82 -1.80
N GLY A 256 1.83 2.88 -1.78
CA GLY A 256 2.57 3.62 -0.78
C GLY A 256 2.98 4.99 -1.31
N PHE A 257 3.40 5.85 -0.41
CA PHE A 257 3.98 7.15 -0.74
C PHE A 257 5.22 7.42 0.12
N ILE A 258 6.08 8.28 -0.40
CA ILE A 258 7.19 8.88 0.34
C ILE A 258 7.10 10.39 0.13
N ALA A 259 7.08 11.14 1.23
CA ALA A 259 7.14 12.59 1.21
C ALA A 259 8.31 13.07 2.06
N CYS A 260 8.92 14.19 1.73
CA CYS A 260 10.11 14.68 2.42
C CYS A 260 10.28 16.20 2.32
N ARG A 261 11.25 16.73 3.06
CA ARG A 261 11.67 18.12 2.94
C ARG A 261 12.33 18.39 1.61
N GLU A 262 12.15 19.59 1.04
CA GLU A 262 12.64 20.00 -0.28
C GLU A 262 14.13 19.73 -0.49
N LYS A 263 14.96 19.95 0.54
CA LYS A 263 16.40 19.68 0.50
C LYS A 263 16.78 18.26 0.09
N TYR A 264 15.84 17.32 0.17
CA TYR A 264 16.04 15.90 -0.18
C TYR A 264 15.44 15.49 -1.53
N LEU A 265 14.89 16.40 -2.29
CA LEU A 265 14.24 16.18 -3.60
C LEU A 265 15.03 15.24 -4.51
N ARG A 266 16.36 15.40 -4.59
CA ARG A 266 17.22 14.59 -5.46
C ARG A 266 17.46 13.16 -4.97
N GLN A 267 17.03 12.82 -3.76
CA GLN A 267 17.22 11.51 -3.13
C GLN A 267 15.93 10.71 -3.02
N ILE A 268 14.77 11.34 -3.23
CA ILE A 268 13.48 10.68 -3.10
C ILE A 268 13.33 9.58 -4.17
N PRO A 269 12.94 8.34 -3.82
CA PRO A 269 12.67 7.29 -4.79
C PRO A 269 11.30 7.48 -5.45
N GLY A 270 11.09 6.80 -6.57
CA GLY A 270 9.85 6.87 -7.32
C GLY A 270 9.78 8.05 -8.30
N ARG A 271 8.70 8.09 -9.08
CA ARG A 271 8.48 9.11 -10.10
C ARG A 271 7.99 10.42 -9.51
N LEU A 272 8.33 11.50 -10.20
CA LEU A 272 7.90 12.85 -9.88
C LEU A 272 7.30 13.50 -11.13
N ALA A 273 6.07 13.97 -11.04
CA ALA A 273 5.46 14.85 -12.01
C ALA A 273 5.72 16.30 -11.60
N GLY A 274 6.10 17.13 -12.56
CA GLY A 274 6.32 18.56 -12.39
C GLY A 274 5.37 19.37 -13.26
N ARG A 275 5.04 20.59 -12.80
CA ARG A 275 4.28 21.57 -13.56
C ARG A 275 5.24 22.39 -14.41
N THR A 276 4.88 22.62 -15.67
CA THR A 276 5.64 23.42 -16.64
C THR A 276 4.67 24.23 -17.52
N ALA A 277 5.16 24.87 -18.55
CA ALA A 277 4.36 25.51 -19.59
C ALA A 277 4.64 24.86 -20.94
N ASP A 278 3.63 24.80 -21.81
CA ASP A 278 3.78 24.40 -23.21
C ASP A 278 4.36 25.54 -24.07
N ALA A 279 4.48 25.30 -25.37
CA ALA A 279 5.02 26.31 -26.31
C ALA A 279 4.17 27.58 -26.42
N ASP A 280 2.88 27.49 -26.12
CA ASP A 280 1.93 28.62 -26.15
C ASP A 280 1.78 29.27 -24.76
N GLY A 281 2.51 28.83 -23.75
CA GLY A 281 2.49 29.37 -22.40
C GLY A 281 1.36 28.81 -21.51
N ASN A 282 0.60 27.81 -21.96
CA ASN A 282 -0.42 27.16 -21.13
C ASN A 282 0.21 26.20 -20.12
N GLN A 283 -0.49 25.97 -19.00
CA GLN A 283 -0.06 24.99 -18.00
C GLN A 283 0.04 23.59 -18.59
N ALA A 284 1.17 22.94 -18.38
CA ALA A 284 1.44 21.57 -18.78
C ALA A 284 2.17 20.80 -17.68
N PHE A 285 2.22 19.48 -17.81
CA PHE A 285 2.87 18.60 -16.86
C PHE A 285 3.86 17.67 -17.56
N CYS A 286 4.94 17.31 -16.88
CA CYS A 286 5.94 16.37 -17.38
C CYS A 286 6.54 15.55 -16.22
N LEU A 287 7.15 14.40 -16.53
CA LEU A 287 8.02 13.72 -15.58
C LEU A 287 9.29 14.54 -15.38
N THR A 288 9.70 14.70 -14.13
CA THR A 288 10.88 15.51 -13.77
C THR A 288 11.93 14.67 -13.03
N ILE A 289 13.19 15.12 -13.06
CA ILE A 289 14.34 14.50 -12.38
C ILE A 289 14.47 13.00 -12.73
N GLN A 290 14.16 12.61 -13.95
CA GLN A 290 14.21 11.22 -14.45
C GLN A 290 15.60 10.60 -14.41
N THR A 291 16.66 11.43 -14.31
CA THR A 291 18.06 10.96 -14.22
C THR A 291 18.34 10.03 -13.02
N ARG A 292 17.40 9.89 -12.07
CA ARG A 292 17.47 8.97 -10.92
C ARG A 292 16.94 7.59 -11.26
N GLU A 293 16.19 7.42 -12.35
CA GLU A 293 15.46 6.20 -12.68
C GLU A 293 16.35 5.14 -13.39
N GLN A 294 15.91 3.89 -13.34
CA GLN A 294 16.64 2.73 -13.86
C GLN A 294 16.94 2.80 -15.37
N HIS A 295 16.01 3.31 -16.16
CA HIS A 295 16.21 3.42 -17.62
C HIS A 295 17.35 4.36 -18.02
N ILE A 296 17.79 5.23 -17.10
CA ILE A 296 18.96 6.13 -17.31
C ILE A 296 20.18 5.65 -16.51
N LYS A 297 20.02 5.43 -15.19
CA LYS A 297 21.14 5.11 -14.29
C LYS A 297 21.46 3.63 -14.19
N ARG A 298 20.59 2.74 -14.66
CA ARG A 298 20.74 1.28 -14.60
C ARG A 298 20.98 0.82 -13.13
N GLU A 299 22.11 0.13 -12.89
CA GLU A 299 22.51 -0.36 -11.56
C GLU A 299 22.77 0.76 -10.54
N LYS A 300 22.98 2.00 -11.01
CA LYS A 300 23.21 3.20 -10.17
C LYS A 300 21.92 4.00 -9.91
N ALA A 301 20.76 3.46 -10.26
CA ALA A 301 19.49 4.12 -10.02
C ALA A 301 19.26 4.34 -8.50
N THR A 302 18.46 5.35 -8.19
CA THR A 302 18.13 5.68 -6.80
C THR A 302 17.31 4.57 -6.12
N SER A 303 16.52 3.83 -6.88
CA SER A 303 15.66 2.76 -6.39
C SER A 303 15.47 1.67 -7.44
N ASN A 304 15.10 0.47 -6.99
CA ASN A 304 14.65 -0.63 -7.83
C ASN A 304 13.19 -0.50 -8.30
N ILE A 305 12.47 0.47 -7.80
CA ILE A 305 11.09 0.73 -8.23
C ILE A 305 11.10 1.17 -9.68
N CYS A 306 10.47 0.38 -10.55
CA CYS A 306 10.35 0.64 -11.98
C CYS A 306 9.03 1.34 -12.31
N SER A 307 7.91 0.68 -11.97
CA SER A 307 6.58 1.23 -12.11
C SER A 307 6.05 1.71 -10.76
N ASN A 308 5.14 2.67 -10.79
CA ASN A 308 4.38 3.09 -9.63
C ASN A 308 2.95 2.51 -9.69
N GLN A 309 2.12 2.87 -8.73
CA GLN A 309 0.70 2.50 -8.66
C GLN A 309 -0.17 3.67 -9.11
N ALA A 310 0.01 4.15 -10.35
CA ALA A 310 -0.63 5.37 -10.84
C ALA A 310 -2.16 5.31 -10.82
N LEU A 311 -2.76 4.16 -11.18
CA LEU A 311 -4.21 3.98 -11.15
C LEU A 311 -4.75 4.03 -9.70
N ILE A 312 -4.03 3.45 -8.75
CA ILE A 312 -4.38 3.50 -7.33
C ILE A 312 -4.20 4.92 -6.79
N GLY A 313 -3.14 5.64 -7.22
CA GLY A 313 -2.96 7.06 -6.92
C GLY A 313 -4.12 7.92 -7.43
N LEU A 314 -4.66 7.62 -8.64
CA LEU A 314 -5.87 8.26 -9.15
C LEU A 314 -7.07 8.02 -8.21
N CYS A 315 -7.28 6.79 -7.73
CA CYS A 315 -8.37 6.51 -6.79
C CYS A 315 -8.26 7.36 -5.52
N GLY A 316 -7.06 7.45 -4.93
CA GLY A 316 -6.81 8.31 -3.76
C GLY A 316 -7.05 9.80 -4.05
N THR A 317 -6.60 10.28 -5.21
CA THR A 317 -6.84 11.67 -5.65
C THR A 317 -8.33 11.97 -5.80
N LEU A 318 -9.08 11.07 -6.43
CA LEU A 318 -10.53 11.17 -6.58
C LEU A 318 -11.24 11.16 -5.22
N TYR A 319 -10.84 10.26 -4.32
CA TYR A 319 -11.42 10.18 -2.97
C TYR A 319 -11.28 11.51 -2.23
N LEU A 320 -10.07 12.06 -2.17
CA LEU A 320 -9.81 13.33 -1.49
C LEU A 320 -10.55 14.51 -2.16
N SER A 321 -10.61 14.52 -3.50
CA SER A 321 -11.32 15.56 -4.26
C SER A 321 -12.83 15.52 -4.01
N LEU A 322 -13.42 14.32 -3.89
CA LEU A 322 -14.85 14.15 -3.64
C LEU A 322 -15.24 14.51 -2.22
N LEU A 323 -14.48 14.04 -1.24
CA LEU A 323 -14.77 14.30 0.15
C LEU A 323 -14.44 15.74 0.55
N GLY A 324 -13.38 16.30 -0.03
CA GLY A 324 -12.83 17.58 0.39
C GLY A 324 -12.38 17.53 1.86
N LYS A 325 -11.96 18.67 2.39
CA LYS A 325 -11.48 18.79 3.78
C LYS A 325 -12.51 18.30 4.80
N ASN A 326 -13.77 18.72 4.65
CA ASN A 326 -14.81 18.42 5.63
C ASN A 326 -15.23 16.94 5.60
N GLY A 327 -15.40 16.35 4.41
CA GLY A 327 -15.76 14.94 4.28
C GLY A 327 -14.65 14.02 4.76
N PHE A 328 -13.39 14.34 4.45
CA PHE A 328 -12.24 13.57 4.94
C PHE A 328 -12.11 13.63 6.47
N TYR A 329 -12.28 14.83 7.07
CA TYR A 329 -12.35 14.98 8.52
C TYR A 329 -13.49 14.15 9.12
N GLN A 330 -14.70 14.20 8.54
CA GLN A 330 -15.85 13.44 9.05
C GLN A 330 -15.64 11.92 9.00
N ALA A 331 -15.04 11.40 7.93
CA ALA A 331 -14.70 9.97 7.84
C ALA A 331 -13.73 9.55 8.96
N GLY A 332 -12.69 10.36 9.21
CA GLY A 332 -11.76 10.10 10.32
C GLY A 332 -12.41 10.24 11.70
N TYR A 333 -13.19 11.28 11.89
CA TYR A 333 -13.92 11.50 13.15
C TYR A 333 -14.85 10.33 13.47
N LEU A 334 -15.62 9.84 12.50
CA LEU A 334 -16.52 8.70 12.68
C LEU A 334 -15.75 7.43 13.00
N SER A 335 -14.62 7.21 12.32
CA SER A 335 -13.73 6.05 12.61
C SER A 335 -13.24 6.09 14.07
N ALA A 336 -12.73 7.23 14.53
CA ALA A 336 -12.30 7.42 15.91
C ALA A 336 -13.45 7.26 16.88
N LYS A 337 -14.59 7.90 16.63
CA LYS A 337 -15.80 7.83 17.47
C LYS A 337 -16.25 6.37 17.68
N ASN A 338 -16.34 5.60 16.59
CA ASN A 338 -16.80 4.21 16.65
C ASN A 338 -15.82 3.32 17.42
N ALA A 339 -14.50 3.52 17.25
CA ALA A 339 -13.48 2.80 18.00
C ALA A 339 -13.53 3.12 19.50
N HIS A 340 -13.66 4.39 19.85
CA HIS A 340 -13.79 4.83 21.26
C HIS A 340 -15.09 4.35 21.91
N GLU A 341 -16.22 4.32 21.17
CA GLU A 341 -17.47 3.76 21.67
C GLU A 341 -17.35 2.26 21.92
N LEU A 342 -16.74 1.50 20.99
CA LEU A 342 -16.46 0.07 21.20
C LEU A 342 -15.58 -0.15 22.43
N SER A 343 -14.46 0.57 22.54
CA SER A 343 -13.54 0.49 23.69
C SER A 343 -14.26 0.75 25.02
N LYS A 344 -15.13 1.76 25.07
CA LYS A 344 -15.95 2.07 26.25
C LYS A 344 -16.88 0.93 26.63
N ARG A 345 -17.62 0.37 25.67
CA ARG A 345 -18.53 -0.77 25.91
C ARG A 345 -17.81 -2.04 26.31
N LEU A 346 -16.58 -2.26 25.82
CA LEU A 346 -15.72 -3.35 26.27
C LEU A 346 -15.27 -3.16 27.73
N ALA A 347 -14.97 -1.92 28.13
CA ALA A 347 -14.65 -1.61 29.51
C ALA A 347 -15.83 -1.92 30.47
N ASP A 348 -17.08 -1.65 30.07
CA ASP A 348 -18.30 -2.03 30.81
C ASP A 348 -18.43 -3.56 31.00
N LYS A 349 -17.75 -4.34 30.16
CA LYS A 349 -17.64 -5.81 30.26
C LYS A 349 -16.33 -6.29 30.92
N ASN A 350 -15.60 -5.38 31.57
CA ASN A 350 -14.30 -5.65 32.23
C ASN A 350 -13.17 -6.08 31.26
N ILE A 351 -13.26 -5.70 29.99
CA ILE A 351 -12.17 -5.89 29.03
C ILE A 351 -11.38 -4.58 28.93
N LYS A 352 -10.09 -4.66 29.24
CA LYS A 352 -9.22 -3.49 29.33
C LYS A 352 -8.65 -3.13 27.95
N THR A 353 -8.74 -1.85 27.58
CA THR A 353 -7.95 -1.27 26.48
C THR A 353 -6.54 -0.95 27.02
N VAL A 354 -5.52 -1.40 26.29
CA VAL A 354 -4.11 -1.20 26.68
C VAL A 354 -3.63 0.21 26.36
N ASN A 355 -4.07 0.75 25.24
CA ASN A 355 -3.68 2.07 24.75
C ASN A 355 -4.23 3.21 25.61
N LYS A 356 -3.41 4.27 25.77
CA LYS A 356 -3.85 5.54 26.36
C LYS A 356 -4.52 6.43 25.33
N ASN A 357 -3.90 6.54 24.17
CA ASN A 357 -4.36 7.36 23.06
C ASN A 357 -4.37 6.51 21.79
N PHE A 358 -5.50 6.46 21.11
CA PHE A 358 -5.63 5.73 19.85
C PHE A 358 -6.59 6.44 18.88
N PHE A 359 -6.49 6.13 17.61
CA PHE A 359 -7.37 6.69 16.59
C PHE A 359 -8.55 5.75 16.34
N ASN A 360 -8.42 4.81 15.43
CA ASN A 360 -9.46 3.87 15.01
C ASN A 360 -9.12 2.41 15.31
N GLU A 361 -7.95 2.17 15.85
CA GLU A 361 -7.42 0.85 16.17
C GLU A 361 -6.78 0.86 17.55
N PHE A 362 -7.02 -0.20 18.32
CA PHE A 362 -6.55 -0.30 19.69
C PHE A 362 -6.37 -1.75 20.12
N THR A 363 -5.50 -1.99 21.09
CA THR A 363 -5.24 -3.30 21.66
C THR A 363 -6.08 -3.53 22.92
N ILE A 364 -6.72 -4.69 23.01
CA ILE A 364 -7.44 -5.16 24.22
C ILE A 364 -6.68 -6.29 24.88
N GLU A 365 -6.82 -6.37 26.22
CA GLU A 365 -6.31 -7.47 27.04
C GLU A 365 -7.44 -8.45 27.36
N VAL A 366 -7.23 -9.73 27.09
CA VAL A 366 -8.18 -10.83 27.30
C VAL A 366 -7.49 -12.00 27.99
N LYS A 367 -8.22 -12.93 28.57
CA LYS A 367 -7.65 -14.11 29.25
C LYS A 367 -7.06 -15.14 28.27
N ASP A 368 -7.70 -15.31 27.12
CA ASP A 368 -7.36 -16.30 26.08
C ASP A 368 -7.85 -15.76 24.73
N ALA A 369 -6.91 -15.27 23.94
CA ALA A 369 -7.20 -14.62 22.65
C ALA A 369 -7.79 -15.62 21.63
N ASP A 370 -7.32 -16.87 21.60
CA ASP A 370 -7.83 -17.86 20.68
C ASP A 370 -9.29 -18.21 20.97
N ARG A 371 -9.63 -18.46 22.24
CA ARG A 371 -11.00 -18.73 22.68
C ARG A 371 -11.90 -17.53 22.41
N PHE A 372 -11.42 -16.33 22.70
CA PHE A 372 -12.17 -15.09 22.49
C PHE A 372 -12.53 -14.89 21.01
N LEU A 373 -11.55 -14.98 20.12
CA LEU A 373 -11.73 -14.83 18.68
C LEU A 373 -12.57 -15.97 18.07
N ALA A 374 -12.38 -17.22 18.52
CA ALA A 374 -13.18 -18.36 18.08
C ALA A 374 -14.66 -18.18 18.44
N ASN A 375 -14.95 -17.69 19.63
CA ASN A 375 -16.32 -17.40 20.06
C ASN A 375 -17.00 -16.36 19.17
N LEU A 376 -16.36 -15.20 18.96
CA LEU A 376 -16.86 -14.15 18.08
C LEU A 376 -17.06 -14.66 16.63
N LYS A 377 -16.07 -15.39 16.10
CA LYS A 377 -16.15 -15.98 14.76
C LYS A 377 -17.31 -16.94 14.60
N SER A 378 -17.68 -17.71 15.65
CA SER A 378 -18.85 -18.60 15.64
C SER A 378 -20.18 -17.83 15.50
N LYS A 379 -20.17 -16.53 15.77
CA LYS A 379 -21.27 -15.58 15.66
C LYS A 379 -21.15 -14.64 14.47
N ASN A 380 -20.34 -15.02 13.48
CA ASN A 380 -20.03 -14.23 12.27
C ASN A 380 -19.38 -12.86 12.57
N VAL A 381 -18.61 -12.73 13.66
CA VAL A 381 -17.83 -11.53 13.98
C VAL A 381 -16.34 -11.87 13.91
N LEU A 382 -15.60 -11.15 13.07
CA LEU A 382 -14.13 -11.17 13.04
C LEU A 382 -13.65 -10.13 14.05
N GLY A 383 -13.33 -10.57 15.26
CA GLY A 383 -13.16 -9.73 16.42
C GLY A 383 -11.82 -9.01 16.57
N GLY A 384 -10.96 -9.12 15.58
CA GLY A 384 -9.64 -8.46 15.58
C GLY A 384 -8.50 -9.42 15.21
N ILE A 385 -7.27 -8.94 15.33
CA ILE A 385 -6.04 -9.68 15.01
C ILE A 385 -5.37 -10.12 16.31
N LYS A 386 -5.10 -11.42 16.46
CA LYS A 386 -4.33 -11.94 17.58
C LYS A 386 -2.90 -11.38 17.54
N ILE A 387 -2.49 -10.67 18.60
CA ILE A 387 -1.11 -10.21 18.78
C ILE A 387 -0.30 -11.29 19.53
N ASP A 388 -0.83 -11.75 20.64
CA ASP A 388 -0.29 -12.84 21.47
C ASP A 388 -1.45 -13.58 22.17
N ASP A 389 -1.14 -14.42 23.15
CA ASP A 389 -2.15 -15.25 23.82
C ASP A 389 -3.16 -14.45 24.66
N THR A 390 -2.85 -13.19 24.98
CA THR A 390 -3.66 -12.33 25.85
C THR A 390 -4.01 -10.99 25.23
N HIS A 391 -3.53 -10.67 24.02
CA HIS A 391 -3.77 -9.38 23.37
C HIS A 391 -4.36 -9.56 21.98
N ILE A 392 -5.34 -8.72 21.68
CA ILE A 392 -6.03 -8.65 20.37
C ILE A 392 -6.03 -7.20 19.91
N LEU A 393 -5.62 -6.97 18.66
CA LEU A 393 -5.73 -5.68 17.99
C LEU A 393 -7.11 -5.58 17.34
N VAL A 394 -7.86 -4.55 17.67
CA VAL A 394 -9.25 -4.33 17.24
C VAL A 394 -9.35 -3.02 16.50
N ALA A 395 -10.00 -3.00 15.35
CA ALA A 395 -10.22 -1.79 14.57
C ALA A 395 -11.70 -1.52 14.31
N ALA A 396 -12.07 -0.25 14.30
CA ALA A 396 -13.36 0.23 13.82
C ALA A 396 -13.14 1.35 12.79
N THR A 397 -14.09 1.54 11.89
CA THR A 397 -14.02 2.57 10.86
C THR A 397 -15.34 3.35 10.80
N GLU A 398 -15.43 4.29 9.88
CA GLU A 398 -16.69 4.99 9.59
C GLU A 398 -17.81 4.05 9.07
N MET A 399 -17.41 2.84 8.61
CA MET A 399 -18.34 1.79 8.17
C MET A 399 -18.92 0.97 9.33
N THR A 400 -18.32 1.05 10.52
CA THR A 400 -18.77 0.30 11.70
C THR A 400 -20.04 0.92 12.25
N THR A 401 -21.11 0.16 12.27
CA THR A 401 -22.44 0.60 12.77
C THR A 401 -22.60 0.33 14.26
N GLU A 402 -23.66 0.91 14.85
CA GLU A 402 -24.03 0.61 16.24
C GLU A 402 -24.43 -0.86 16.41
N ASP A 403 -25.12 -1.44 15.42
CA ASP A 403 -25.49 -2.87 15.43
C ASP A 403 -24.27 -3.78 15.38
N ASP A 404 -23.22 -3.41 14.62
CA ASP A 404 -21.95 -4.14 14.60
C ASP A 404 -21.27 -4.14 15.97
N ILE A 405 -21.25 -2.96 16.63
CA ILE A 405 -20.69 -2.82 17.98
C ILE A 405 -21.51 -3.67 18.99
N ASN A 406 -22.84 -3.63 18.90
CA ASN A 406 -23.70 -4.47 19.72
C ASN A 406 -23.39 -5.95 19.50
N ALA A 407 -23.32 -6.39 18.24
CA ALA A 407 -23.01 -7.77 17.89
C ALA A 407 -21.63 -8.21 18.45
N TYR A 408 -20.64 -7.31 18.45
CA TYR A 408 -19.35 -7.60 19.09
C TYR A 408 -19.48 -7.82 20.59
N VAL A 409 -20.08 -6.83 21.31
CA VAL A 409 -20.12 -6.77 22.77
C VAL A 409 -21.03 -7.84 23.38
N GLU A 410 -22.13 -8.21 22.71
CA GLU A 410 -23.06 -9.24 23.15
C GLU A 410 -22.50 -10.67 22.99
N ASN A 411 -21.56 -10.85 22.09
CA ASN A 411 -21.00 -12.16 21.77
C ASN A 411 -19.57 -12.39 22.33
N ILE A 412 -19.10 -11.55 23.25
CA ILE A 412 -17.84 -11.85 23.97
C ILE A 412 -18.04 -13.02 24.95
N PRO A 413 -17.05 -13.91 25.12
CA PRO A 413 -17.13 -15.00 26.06
C PRO A 413 -17.18 -14.51 27.51
N SER A 414 -17.94 -15.22 28.33
CA SER A 414 -18.06 -14.98 29.78
C SER A 414 -16.75 -15.23 30.52
#